data_938dc15ab56954bf1a92e7f26fa32bec
#
_entry.id   938dc15ab56954bf1a92e7f26fa32bec
#
_cell.length_a   1.000
_cell.length_b   1.000
_cell.length_c   1.000
_cell.angle_alpha   90.00
_cell.angle_beta   90.00
_cell.angle_gamma   90.00
#
_symmetry.space_group_name_H-M   'P 1'
#
loop_
_entity.id
_entity.type
_entity.pdbx_description
1 polymer ?
#
loop_
_entity_poly.entity_id
_entity_poly.type
_entity_poly.pdbx_seq_one_letter_code
_entity_poly.pdbx_strand_id
1 'polypeptide(L)'
;MNLLTKIEIPKASSKIDYSKKLAFFGSCFADNISRLFANRKFQVLANPFGTVYNPLSLSDFFKNIQTRISFNNTHVFQDLKDNSWHSFYAHSILSAKTEKECMDNLNLAAVKTLNFLEKADFIFITLGTAFVYFLKSSNSPVFNCHKQNPELFSRELISVEQATN
;
A
#
# COMPACT_ATOMS: atom_id res chain seq x y z
N MET A 1 22.31 -5.82 35.86
CA MET A 1 21.02 -5.25 35.44
C MET A 1 20.64 -5.88 34.13
N ASN A 2 19.52 -6.62 34.04
CA ASN A 2 19.14 -7.27 32.78
C ASN A 2 18.27 -6.27 32.01
N LEU A 3 18.80 -5.68 30.93
CA LEU A 3 18.15 -4.65 30.13
C LEU A 3 17.27 -5.23 29.01
N LEU A 4 17.13 -6.56 28.96
CA LEU A 4 16.34 -7.26 27.95
C LEU A 4 15.03 -7.77 28.56
N THR A 5 13.91 -7.31 28.01
CA THR A 5 12.62 -7.95 28.29
C THR A 5 12.54 -9.24 27.45
N LYS A 6 12.53 -10.37 28.11
CA LYS A 6 12.39 -11.68 27.46
C LYS A 6 10.92 -11.87 27.06
N ILE A 7 10.65 -11.91 25.78
CA ILE A 7 9.30 -12.19 25.25
C ILE A 7 9.29 -13.64 24.77
N GLU A 8 8.38 -14.44 25.33
CA GLU A 8 8.13 -15.80 24.84
C GLU A 8 7.22 -15.76 23.63
N ILE A 9 7.77 -16.11 22.45
CA ILE A 9 7.01 -16.17 21.22
C ILE A 9 6.62 -17.62 20.98
N PRO A 10 5.31 -17.96 20.99
CA PRO A 10 4.86 -19.31 20.69
C PRO A 10 5.20 -19.67 19.24
N LYS A 11 5.49 -20.96 19.01
CA LYS A 11 5.75 -21.44 17.66
C LYS A 11 4.50 -21.29 16.79
N ALA A 12 4.67 -20.69 15.62
CA ALA A 12 3.58 -20.60 14.64
C ALA A 12 3.22 -22.01 14.13
N SER A 13 1.93 -22.20 13.86
CA SER A 13 1.40 -23.45 13.29
C SER A 13 1.89 -23.68 11.86
N SER A 14 2.10 -22.59 11.11
CA SER A 14 2.60 -22.62 9.74
C SER A 14 4.04 -22.13 9.67
N LYS A 15 4.86 -22.79 8.86
CA LYS A 15 6.26 -22.41 8.63
C LYS A 15 6.39 -21.71 7.27
N ILE A 16 7.28 -20.74 7.22
CA ILE A 16 7.71 -20.08 5.99
C ILE A 16 8.96 -20.79 5.49
N ASP A 17 8.91 -21.25 4.25
CA ASP A 17 10.05 -21.82 3.53
C ASP A 17 10.15 -21.21 2.12
N TYR A 18 11.13 -21.60 1.33
CA TYR A 18 11.42 -21.02 0.01
C TYR A 18 10.35 -21.31 -1.06
N SER A 19 9.45 -22.27 -0.83
CA SER A 19 8.32 -22.53 -1.74
C SER A 19 7.19 -21.51 -1.58
N LYS A 20 7.19 -20.77 -0.46
CA LYS A 20 6.11 -19.88 -0.06
C LYS A 20 6.22 -18.51 -0.73
N LYS A 21 5.06 -17.97 -1.13
CA LYS A 21 4.89 -16.62 -1.66
C LYS A 21 4.41 -15.70 -0.56
N LEU A 22 5.17 -14.63 -0.34
CA LEU A 22 4.99 -13.69 0.76
C LEU A 22 4.59 -12.32 0.22
N ALA A 23 3.43 -11.81 0.61
CA ALA A 23 2.98 -10.47 0.27
C ALA A 23 3.11 -9.55 1.50
N PHE A 24 3.68 -8.37 1.32
CA PHE A 24 3.88 -7.37 2.37
C PHE A 24 3.22 -6.06 1.98
N PHE A 25 2.37 -5.54 2.86
CA PHE A 25 1.67 -4.28 2.66
C PHE A 25 1.75 -3.41 3.90
N GLY A 26 1.84 -2.10 3.69
CA GLY A 26 1.73 -1.12 4.75
C GLY A 26 2.92 -0.17 4.82
N SER A 27 3.41 0.06 6.04
CA SER A 27 4.41 1.06 6.36
C SER A 27 5.81 0.71 5.81
N CYS A 28 6.77 1.62 6.00
CA CYS A 28 8.18 1.39 5.70
C CYS A 28 8.77 0.16 6.43
N PHE A 29 8.14 -0.31 7.53
CA PHE A 29 8.51 -1.54 8.18
C PHE A 29 8.27 -2.75 7.26
N ALA A 30 7.11 -2.79 6.55
CA ALA A 30 6.83 -3.83 5.55
C ALA A 30 7.92 -3.85 4.47
N ASP A 31 8.34 -2.68 3.94
CA ASP A 31 9.41 -2.59 2.96
C ASP A 31 10.75 -3.12 3.49
N ASN A 32 11.10 -2.77 4.71
CA ASN A 32 12.36 -3.20 5.31
C ASN A 32 12.41 -4.72 5.52
N ILE A 33 11.34 -5.30 6.07
CA ILE A 33 11.25 -6.74 6.32
C ILE A 33 11.18 -7.51 4.99
N SER A 34 10.35 -7.08 4.04
CA SER A 34 10.23 -7.72 2.74
C SER A 34 11.56 -7.77 1.98
N ARG A 35 12.37 -6.70 2.06
CA ARG A 35 13.71 -6.64 1.48
C ARG A 35 14.66 -7.68 2.09
N LEU A 36 14.56 -7.94 3.41
CA LEU A 36 15.36 -8.99 4.05
C LEU A 36 14.98 -10.39 3.53
N PHE A 37 13.70 -10.66 3.29
CA PHE A 37 13.24 -11.89 2.66
C PHE A 37 13.68 -11.98 1.20
N ALA A 38 13.50 -10.92 0.41
CA ALA A 38 13.92 -10.88 -1.00
C ALA A 38 15.43 -11.11 -1.16
N ASN A 39 16.26 -10.50 -0.31
CA ASN A 39 17.71 -10.71 -0.29
C ASN A 39 18.09 -12.17 0.00
N ARG A 40 17.24 -12.89 0.72
CA ARG A 40 17.37 -14.33 0.99
C ARG A 40 16.66 -15.21 -0.03
N LYS A 41 16.28 -14.63 -1.18
CA LYS A 41 15.68 -15.36 -2.32
C LYS A 41 14.28 -15.94 -2.09
N PHE A 42 13.54 -15.45 -1.10
CA PHE A 42 12.11 -15.74 -1.01
C PHE A 42 11.33 -15.06 -2.14
N GLN A 43 10.19 -15.65 -2.50
CA GLN A 43 9.27 -15.05 -3.45
C GLN A 43 8.43 -13.97 -2.74
N VAL A 44 8.68 -12.70 -3.06
CA VAL A 44 8.13 -11.56 -2.32
C VAL A 44 7.42 -10.58 -3.26
N LEU A 45 6.24 -10.13 -2.88
CA LEU A 45 5.60 -8.91 -3.35
C LEU A 45 5.57 -7.92 -2.18
N ALA A 46 6.04 -6.69 -2.38
CA ALA A 46 6.03 -5.67 -1.34
C ALA A 46 5.52 -4.34 -1.86
N ASN A 47 4.53 -3.76 -1.19
CA ASN A 47 3.98 -2.42 -1.42
C ASN A 47 3.93 -2.03 -2.92
N PRO A 48 3.23 -2.78 -3.78
CA PRO A 48 3.26 -2.56 -5.23
C PRO A 48 2.73 -1.19 -5.67
N PHE A 49 1.95 -0.53 -4.82
CA PHE A 49 1.47 0.85 -4.99
C PHE A 49 2.24 1.85 -4.10
N GLY A 50 3.31 1.40 -3.44
CA GLY A 50 4.08 2.14 -2.46
C GLY A 50 3.59 1.95 -1.03
N THR A 51 4.26 2.61 -0.08
CA THR A 51 3.92 2.52 1.34
C THR A 51 2.56 3.12 1.64
N VAL A 52 1.78 2.43 2.49
CA VAL A 52 0.50 2.89 3.02
C VAL A 52 0.51 2.73 4.54
N TYR A 53 0.03 3.74 5.26
CA TYR A 53 0.17 3.75 6.72
C TYR A 53 -1.14 3.52 7.45
N ASN A 54 -2.28 3.79 6.83
CA ASN A 54 -3.60 3.71 7.45
C ASN A 54 -4.44 2.55 6.90
N PRO A 55 -5.34 1.98 7.72
CA PRO A 55 -6.12 0.81 7.33
C PRO A 55 -7.14 1.08 6.23
N LEU A 56 -7.76 2.28 6.17
CA LEU A 56 -8.81 2.55 5.18
C LEU A 56 -8.25 2.65 3.76
N SER A 57 -7.12 3.33 3.56
CA SER A 57 -6.47 3.36 2.24
C SER A 57 -6.00 1.96 1.81
N LEU A 58 -5.56 1.13 2.76
CA LEU A 58 -5.19 -0.25 2.47
C LEU A 58 -6.42 -1.11 2.14
N SER A 59 -7.53 -0.94 2.86
CA SER A 59 -8.80 -1.62 2.57
C SER A 59 -9.32 -1.26 1.17
N ASP A 60 -9.33 0.04 0.84
CA ASP A 60 -9.74 0.53 -0.48
C ASP A 60 -8.85 -0.02 -1.59
N PHE A 61 -7.54 -0.07 -1.36
CA PHE A 61 -6.60 -0.73 -2.26
C PHE A 61 -6.98 -2.19 -2.53
N PHE A 62 -7.23 -3.00 -1.50
CA PHE A 62 -7.60 -4.40 -1.70
C PHE A 62 -8.93 -4.56 -2.42
N LYS A 63 -9.94 -3.73 -2.11
CA LYS A 63 -11.22 -3.69 -2.83
C LYS A 63 -11.00 -3.41 -4.32
N ASN A 64 -10.20 -2.42 -4.65
CA ASN A 64 -9.89 -2.05 -6.03
C ASN A 64 -9.17 -3.20 -6.78
N ILE A 65 -8.20 -3.86 -6.14
CA ILE A 65 -7.51 -5.01 -6.74
C ILE A 65 -8.48 -6.18 -6.95
N GLN A 66 -9.32 -6.50 -5.95
CA GLN A 66 -10.29 -7.59 -6.03
C GLN A 66 -11.35 -7.36 -7.11
N THR A 67 -11.83 -6.12 -7.26
CA THR A 67 -12.81 -5.74 -8.30
C THR A 67 -12.18 -5.55 -9.69
N ARG A 68 -10.86 -5.76 -9.82
CA ARG A 68 -10.11 -5.59 -11.06
C ARG A 68 -10.29 -4.20 -11.66
N ILE A 69 -10.15 -3.17 -10.82
CA ILE A 69 -10.25 -1.78 -11.26
C ILE A 69 -9.40 -1.53 -12.51
N SER A 70 -9.95 -0.79 -13.46
CA SER A 70 -9.20 -0.22 -14.58
C SER A 70 -8.96 1.26 -14.32
N PHE A 71 -7.72 1.62 -14.02
CA PHE A 71 -7.33 3.00 -13.84
C PHE A 71 -7.39 3.76 -15.16
N ASN A 72 -8.04 4.90 -15.15
CA ASN A 72 -8.25 5.79 -16.29
C ASN A 72 -7.90 7.24 -15.92
N ASN A 73 -8.17 8.18 -16.80
CA ASN A 73 -7.85 9.60 -16.62
C ASN A 73 -8.48 10.25 -15.38
N THR A 74 -9.60 9.71 -14.84
CA THR A 74 -10.21 10.25 -13.60
C THR A 74 -9.46 9.86 -12.34
N HIS A 75 -8.52 8.91 -12.42
CA HIS A 75 -7.72 8.40 -11.31
C HIS A 75 -6.33 9.03 -11.21
N VAL A 76 -5.97 9.88 -12.16
CA VAL A 76 -4.67 10.54 -12.24
C VAL A 76 -4.82 12.05 -12.32
N PHE A 77 -3.81 12.78 -11.89
CA PHE A 77 -3.76 14.23 -11.99
C PHE A 77 -2.35 14.70 -12.30
N GLN A 78 -2.24 15.87 -12.93
CA GLN A 78 -0.95 16.48 -13.22
C GLN A 78 -0.55 17.41 -12.05
N ASP A 79 0.65 17.25 -11.53
CA ASP A 79 1.26 18.23 -10.64
C ASP A 79 2.03 19.27 -11.47
N LEU A 80 1.55 20.50 -11.45
CA LEU A 80 2.14 21.61 -12.20
C LEU A 80 3.51 22.06 -11.66
N LYS A 81 3.89 21.62 -10.44
CA LYS A 81 5.17 21.98 -9.82
C LYS A 81 6.35 21.22 -10.43
N ASP A 82 6.15 19.94 -10.74
CA ASP A 82 7.19 19.08 -11.29
C ASP A 82 6.85 18.53 -12.69
N ASN A 83 5.68 18.93 -13.21
CA ASN A 83 5.14 18.52 -14.50
C ASN A 83 5.05 16.99 -14.65
N SER A 84 4.71 16.31 -13.56
CA SER A 84 4.54 14.85 -13.49
C SER A 84 3.07 14.50 -13.24
N TRP A 85 2.71 13.28 -13.62
CA TRP A 85 1.38 12.71 -13.39
C TRP A 85 1.42 11.76 -12.19
N HIS A 86 0.44 11.89 -11.30
CA HIS A 86 0.31 11.18 -10.03
C HIS A 86 -1.08 10.60 -9.87
N SER A 87 -1.24 9.74 -8.86
CA SER A 87 -2.54 9.20 -8.46
C SER A 87 -2.66 9.23 -6.94
N PHE A 88 -3.82 9.66 -6.42
CA PHE A 88 -4.12 9.57 -4.99
C PHE A 88 -4.30 8.11 -4.50
N TYR A 89 -4.38 7.15 -5.41
CA TYR A 89 -4.45 5.71 -5.11
C TYR A 89 -3.07 5.05 -4.92
N ALA A 90 -1.97 5.78 -5.16
CA ALA A 90 -0.62 5.21 -5.09
C ALA A 90 0.40 6.23 -4.58
N HIS A 91 1.55 5.73 -4.14
CA HIS A 91 2.73 6.54 -3.87
C HIS A 91 3.43 6.92 -5.19
N SER A 92 4.34 7.90 -5.14
CA SER A 92 5.07 8.44 -6.29
C SER A 92 5.92 7.43 -7.09
N ILE A 93 6.06 6.20 -6.61
CA ILE A 93 6.76 5.13 -7.36
C ILE A 93 6.06 4.75 -8.66
N LEU A 94 4.75 5.04 -8.79
CA LEU A 94 3.95 4.80 -10.00
C LEU A 94 3.69 6.09 -10.80
N SER A 95 4.22 7.23 -10.34
CA SER A 95 4.14 8.50 -11.07
C SER A 95 4.93 8.45 -12.37
N ALA A 96 4.54 9.28 -13.35
CA ALA A 96 5.17 9.30 -14.65
C ALA A 96 5.19 10.70 -15.26
N LYS A 97 5.89 10.88 -16.39
CA LYS A 97 5.94 12.15 -17.11
C LYS A 97 4.72 12.39 -18.01
N THR A 98 3.97 11.35 -18.33
CA THR A 98 2.74 11.44 -19.13
C THR A 98 1.57 10.80 -18.41
N GLU A 99 0.36 11.29 -18.71
CA GLU A 99 -0.90 10.73 -18.21
C GLU A 99 -1.01 9.24 -18.51
N LYS A 100 -0.79 8.90 -19.79
CA LYS A 100 -0.88 7.52 -20.27
C LYS A 100 0.07 6.59 -19.52
N GLU A 101 1.33 6.98 -19.35
CA GLU A 101 2.32 6.18 -18.65
C GLU A 101 1.96 5.98 -17.17
N CYS A 102 1.42 7.01 -16.51
CA CYS A 102 0.95 6.90 -15.12
C CYS A 102 -0.20 5.88 -15.00
N MET A 103 -1.19 5.95 -15.90
CA MET A 103 -2.28 4.98 -15.95
C MET A 103 -1.78 3.56 -16.27
N ASP A 104 -0.86 3.41 -17.22
CA ASP A 104 -0.28 2.12 -17.59
C ASP A 104 0.49 1.50 -16.40
N ASN A 105 1.24 2.31 -15.65
CA ASN A 105 1.95 1.87 -14.44
C ASN A 105 0.98 1.36 -13.36
N LEU A 106 -0.11 2.10 -13.09
CA LEU A 106 -1.14 1.71 -12.12
C LEU A 106 -1.81 0.39 -12.54
N ASN A 107 -2.24 0.28 -13.79
CA ASN A 107 -2.89 -0.91 -14.31
C ASN A 107 -1.97 -2.13 -14.29
N LEU A 108 -0.71 -1.96 -14.69
CA LEU A 108 0.28 -3.03 -14.65
C LEU A 108 0.57 -3.49 -13.21
N ALA A 109 0.68 -2.54 -12.27
CA ALA A 109 0.86 -2.86 -10.85
C ALA A 109 -0.36 -3.60 -10.28
N ALA A 110 -1.59 -3.20 -10.66
CA ALA A 110 -2.82 -3.86 -10.23
C ALA A 110 -2.88 -5.32 -10.70
N VAL A 111 -2.62 -5.56 -11.99
CA VAL A 111 -2.60 -6.93 -12.56
C VAL A 111 -1.53 -7.81 -11.90
N LYS A 112 -0.32 -7.29 -11.73
CA LYS A 112 0.77 -8.02 -11.04
C LYS A 112 0.41 -8.36 -9.60
N THR A 113 -0.22 -7.42 -8.90
CA THR A 113 -0.66 -7.61 -7.51
C THR A 113 -1.71 -8.70 -7.41
N LEU A 114 -2.77 -8.64 -8.23
CA LEU A 114 -3.82 -9.65 -8.24
C LEU A 114 -3.25 -11.04 -8.52
N ASN A 115 -2.46 -11.19 -9.58
CA ASN A 115 -1.85 -12.47 -9.96
C ASN A 115 -0.94 -13.04 -8.87
N PHE A 116 -0.29 -12.19 -8.08
CA PHE A 116 0.53 -12.63 -6.96
C PHE A 116 -0.33 -13.03 -5.77
N LEU A 117 -1.34 -12.22 -5.42
CA LEU A 117 -2.23 -12.46 -4.28
C LEU A 117 -3.05 -13.75 -4.44
N GLU A 118 -3.49 -14.09 -5.65
CA GLU A 118 -4.18 -15.36 -5.94
C GLU A 118 -3.34 -16.61 -5.59
N LYS A 119 -2.02 -16.43 -5.43
CA LYS A 119 -1.05 -17.50 -5.16
C LYS A 119 -0.25 -17.27 -3.89
N ALA A 120 -0.59 -16.24 -3.11
CA ALA A 120 0.13 -15.89 -1.90
C ALA A 120 -0.20 -16.88 -0.76
N ASP A 121 0.83 -17.38 -0.09
CA ASP A 121 0.67 -18.24 1.09
C ASP A 121 0.54 -17.41 2.37
N PHE A 122 1.19 -16.23 2.41
CA PHE A 122 1.19 -15.35 3.57
C PHE A 122 1.04 -13.88 3.15
N ILE A 123 0.21 -13.16 3.87
CA ILE A 123 0.05 -11.70 3.74
C ILE A 123 0.44 -11.07 5.07
N PHE A 124 1.40 -10.15 5.03
CA PHE A 124 1.86 -9.36 6.17
C PHE A 124 1.37 -7.93 6.01
N ILE A 125 0.66 -7.43 7.02
CA ILE A 125 0.14 -6.06 7.06
C ILE A 125 0.77 -5.33 8.23
N THR A 126 1.36 -4.15 7.96
CA THR A 126 1.95 -3.29 8.99
C THR A 126 1.39 -1.88 8.89
N LEU A 127 0.50 -1.55 9.81
CA LEU A 127 -0.10 -0.22 9.87
C LEU A 127 0.74 0.71 10.75
N GLY A 128 0.75 1.99 10.43
CA GLY A 128 1.57 3.00 11.12
C GLY A 128 0.76 4.11 11.77
N THR A 129 -0.51 4.29 11.41
CA THR A 129 -1.34 5.37 11.93
C THR A 129 -2.84 5.09 11.75
N ALA A 130 -3.64 5.64 12.69
CA ALA A 130 -5.08 5.73 12.55
C ALA A 130 -5.55 7.06 11.95
N PHE A 131 -4.62 7.97 11.60
CA PHE A 131 -4.99 9.16 10.84
C PHE A 131 -5.13 8.82 9.36
N VAL A 132 -6.26 9.24 8.79
CA VAL A 132 -6.59 9.07 7.37
C VAL A 132 -6.80 10.43 6.73
N TYR A 133 -6.24 10.63 5.54
CA TYR A 133 -6.56 11.77 4.70
C TYR A 133 -7.64 11.37 3.70
N PHE A 134 -8.65 12.20 3.55
CA PHE A 134 -9.72 12.02 2.57
C PHE A 134 -9.67 13.16 1.56
N LEU A 135 -9.85 12.83 0.30
CA LEU A 135 -10.03 13.84 -0.75
C LEU A 135 -11.43 14.43 -0.62
N LYS A 136 -11.55 15.73 -0.32
CA LYS A 136 -12.84 16.39 -0.04
C LYS A 136 -13.84 16.28 -1.19
N SER A 137 -13.38 16.25 -2.44
CA SER A 137 -14.23 16.16 -3.62
C SER A 137 -14.98 14.84 -3.76
N SER A 138 -14.39 13.73 -3.27
CA SER A 138 -14.96 12.38 -3.44
C SER A 138 -15.18 11.66 -2.10
N ASN A 139 -14.73 12.26 -1.00
CA ASN A 139 -14.70 11.63 0.32
C ASN A 139 -13.98 10.24 0.34
N SER A 140 -13.04 10.04 -0.58
CA SER A 140 -12.27 8.80 -0.68
C SER A 140 -10.99 8.89 0.13
N PRO A 141 -10.55 7.80 0.79
CA PRO A 141 -9.27 7.78 1.49
C PRO A 141 -8.11 7.92 0.50
N VAL A 142 -7.10 8.67 0.89
CA VAL A 142 -5.94 9.00 0.05
C VAL A 142 -4.75 8.15 0.46
N PHE A 143 -4.16 7.45 -0.50
CA PHE A 143 -2.94 6.67 -0.28
C PHE A 143 -1.71 7.58 -0.10
N ASN A 144 -1.60 8.62 -0.94
CA ASN A 144 -0.56 9.65 -0.85
C ASN A 144 -1.09 11.00 -1.33
N CYS A 145 -0.86 12.06 -0.54
CA CYS A 145 -1.29 13.42 -0.89
C CYS A 145 -0.37 14.11 -1.92
N HIS A 146 0.77 13.53 -2.27
CA HIS A 146 1.75 14.06 -3.24
C HIS A 146 2.15 15.53 -2.98
N LYS A 147 2.16 15.96 -1.72
CA LYS A 147 2.41 17.36 -1.32
C LYS A 147 1.50 18.39 -2.02
N GLN A 148 0.32 17.96 -2.42
CA GLN A 148 -0.71 18.85 -2.98
C GLN A 148 -1.24 19.81 -1.91
N ASN A 149 -2.00 20.84 -2.33
CA ASN A 149 -2.58 21.82 -1.42
C ASN A 149 -3.36 21.11 -0.29
N PRO A 150 -3.01 21.34 1.00
CA PRO A 150 -3.70 20.73 2.14
C PRO A 150 -5.21 20.97 2.17
N GLU A 151 -5.68 22.05 1.56
CA GLU A 151 -7.10 22.39 1.49
C GLU A 151 -7.94 21.37 0.69
N LEU A 152 -7.31 20.57 -0.17
CA LEU A 152 -7.96 19.50 -0.92
C LEU A 152 -8.38 18.33 -0.03
N PHE A 153 -7.83 18.23 1.18
CA PHE A 153 -7.99 17.08 2.05
C PHE A 153 -8.66 17.44 3.38
N SER A 154 -9.44 16.52 3.94
CA SER A 154 -9.70 16.42 5.37
C SER A 154 -8.77 15.38 5.99
N ARG A 155 -8.45 15.55 7.29
CA ARG A 155 -7.66 14.59 8.06
C ARG A 155 -8.46 14.18 9.27
N GLU A 156 -8.69 12.88 9.42
CA GLU A 156 -9.52 12.32 10.48
C GLU A 156 -8.76 11.26 11.25
N LEU A 157 -9.03 11.18 12.56
CA LEU A 157 -8.61 10.07 13.40
C LEU A 157 -9.74 9.04 13.41
N ILE A 158 -9.54 7.90 12.80
CA ILE A 158 -10.55 6.85 12.75
C ILE A 158 -10.60 6.02 14.04
N SER A 159 -11.78 5.53 14.38
CA SER A 159 -11.99 4.64 15.51
C SER A 159 -11.48 3.21 15.23
N VAL A 160 -11.42 2.38 16.27
CA VAL A 160 -11.05 0.96 16.12
C VAL A 160 -12.09 0.24 15.25
N GLU A 161 -13.39 0.54 15.45
CA GLU A 161 -14.47 -0.06 14.64
C GLU A 161 -14.32 0.29 13.16
N GLN A 162 -13.99 1.55 12.83
CA GLN A 162 -13.76 1.98 11.45
C GLN A 162 -12.52 1.34 10.84
N ALA A 163 -11.54 0.96 11.65
CA ALA A 163 -10.32 0.31 11.17
C ALA A 163 -10.48 -1.20 10.94
N THR A 164 -11.51 -1.83 11.53
CA THR A 164 -11.71 -3.30 11.52
C THR A 164 -12.92 -3.76 10.70
N ASN A 165 -13.79 -2.85 10.28
CA ASN A 165 -14.94 -3.09 9.39
C ASN A 165 -14.59 -2.75 7.94
#